data_7506f18ee914de2d6fcf879a4837a22e
#
_entry.id   7506f18ee914de2d6fcf879a4837a22e
#
_cell.length_a   1.000
_cell.length_b   1.000
_cell.length_c   1.000
_cell.angle_alpha   90.00
_cell.angle_beta   90.00
_cell.angle_gamma   90.00
#
_symmetry.space_group_name_H-M   'P 1'
#
loop_
_entity.id
_entity.type
_entity.pdbx_description
1 polymer ?
#
loop_
_entity_poly.entity_id
_entity_poly.type
_entity_poly.pdbx_seq_one_letter_code
_entity_poly.pdbx_strand_id
1 'polypeptide(L)'
;MVLVWDRPVTDEQRPSRRRLPAGDIARVSVFAALIAVLGLPGTLNVFGDVVPITLQTLGVMLAGAILGTWRSALAVAVLLVLVAAGLPLLAGGRGGLGVFAGPSAGFLIGWLPGAALTGWIVERGGRAPGTMRMLAACLAGGVGVVYLCGIPVQALVTGLSLGKTALLSATFLPGDLIKAVLATVVARGTQRAYPDAIPAVHRERLRAGGR
;
A
#
# COMPACT_ATOMS: atom_id res chain seq x y z
N MET A 1 -20.19 17.37 -55.62
CA MET A 1 -20.44 17.41 -54.16
C MET A 1 -20.30 15.99 -53.65
N VAL A 2 -19.04 15.59 -53.28
CA VAL A 2 -18.69 14.22 -52.89
C VAL A 2 -18.93 14.11 -51.39
N LEU A 3 -19.83 13.22 -51.00
CA LEU A 3 -20.15 12.92 -49.60
C LEU A 3 -18.92 12.26 -48.90
N VAL A 4 -18.35 13.00 -47.92
CA VAL A 4 -17.14 12.62 -47.13
C VAL A 4 -17.48 11.67 -45.98
N TRP A 5 -18.55 10.88 -46.03
CA TRP A 5 -19.08 10.15 -44.87
C TRP A 5 -18.77 8.63 -44.83
N ASP A 6 -17.99 8.10 -45.77
CA ASP A 6 -17.70 6.65 -45.79
C ASP A 6 -16.19 6.36 -45.68
N ARG A 7 -15.52 6.85 -44.65
CA ARG A 7 -14.25 6.23 -44.23
C ARG A 7 -14.57 5.18 -43.19
N PRO A 8 -14.35 3.89 -43.47
CA PRO A 8 -14.42 2.88 -42.43
C PRO A 8 -13.41 3.24 -41.36
N VAL A 9 -13.89 3.30 -40.10
CA VAL A 9 -13.04 3.47 -38.91
C VAL A 9 -12.06 2.31 -38.90
N THR A 10 -10.80 2.56 -39.32
CA THR A 10 -9.74 1.57 -39.26
C THR A 10 -9.52 1.16 -37.83
N ASP A 11 -9.20 -0.10 -37.58
CA ASP A 11 -8.99 -0.70 -36.25
C ASP A 11 -7.90 0.01 -35.41
N GLU A 12 -7.06 0.83 -36.07
CA GLU A 12 -6.05 1.69 -35.45
C GLU A 12 -6.62 2.83 -34.60
N GLN A 13 -7.90 3.19 -34.75
CA GLN A 13 -8.55 4.26 -33.99
C GLN A 13 -9.30 3.77 -32.73
N ARG A 14 -9.34 2.48 -32.49
CA ARG A 14 -9.88 1.97 -31.21
C ARG A 14 -8.88 2.30 -30.12
N PRO A 15 -9.30 3.03 -29.04
CA PRO A 15 -8.44 3.26 -27.91
C PRO A 15 -8.04 1.88 -27.36
N SER A 16 -6.75 1.55 -27.48
CA SER A 16 -6.22 0.31 -26.94
C SER A 16 -6.55 0.31 -25.43
N ARG A 17 -7.42 -0.60 -25.00
CA ARG A 17 -7.62 -0.85 -23.57
C ARG A 17 -6.24 -1.13 -23.02
N ARG A 18 -5.68 -0.22 -22.23
CA ARG A 18 -4.39 -0.41 -21.56
C ARG A 18 -4.52 -1.61 -20.64
N ARG A 19 -4.20 -2.79 -21.20
CA ARG A 19 -4.07 -4.01 -20.39
C ARG A 19 -2.87 -3.79 -19.48
N LEU A 20 -3.05 -4.07 -18.18
CA LEU A 20 -1.94 -4.05 -17.25
C LEU A 20 -0.89 -5.07 -17.73
N PRO A 21 0.40 -4.70 -17.83
CA PRO A 21 1.44 -5.65 -18.18
C PRO A 21 1.42 -6.84 -17.23
N ALA A 22 1.60 -8.06 -17.74
CA ALA A 22 1.57 -9.28 -16.92
C ALA A 22 2.53 -9.21 -15.72
N GLY A 23 3.69 -8.56 -15.88
CA GLY A 23 4.63 -8.32 -14.79
C GLY A 23 4.09 -7.42 -13.68
N ASP A 24 3.19 -6.48 -13.98
CA ASP A 24 2.59 -5.63 -12.97
C ASP A 24 1.51 -6.40 -12.19
N ILE A 25 0.73 -7.23 -12.88
CA ILE A 25 -0.25 -8.12 -12.25
C ILE A 25 0.47 -9.06 -11.26
N ALA A 26 1.55 -9.71 -11.70
CA ALA A 26 2.34 -10.60 -10.86
C ALA A 26 2.88 -9.89 -9.60
N ARG A 27 3.45 -8.70 -9.74
CA ARG A 27 3.98 -7.92 -8.62
C ARG A 27 2.88 -7.52 -7.64
N VAL A 28 1.75 -7.03 -8.13
CA VAL A 28 0.58 -6.66 -7.33
C VAL A 28 0.07 -7.87 -6.53
N SER A 29 -0.08 -9.02 -7.18
CA SER A 29 -0.55 -10.26 -6.54
C SER A 29 0.42 -10.76 -5.48
N VAL A 30 1.72 -10.77 -5.76
CA VAL A 30 2.75 -11.20 -4.81
C VAL A 30 2.74 -10.31 -3.57
N PHE A 31 2.62 -8.98 -3.73
CA PHE A 31 2.60 -8.08 -2.57
C PHE A 31 1.28 -8.13 -1.81
N ALA A 32 0.15 -8.32 -2.48
CA ALA A 32 -1.12 -8.59 -1.79
C ALA A 32 -1.02 -9.86 -0.93
N ALA A 33 -0.45 -10.93 -1.48
CA ALA A 33 -0.21 -12.18 -0.74
C ALA A 33 0.81 -11.99 0.39
N LEU A 34 1.88 -11.22 0.19
CA LEU A 34 2.86 -10.90 1.24
C LEU A 34 2.21 -10.20 2.43
N ILE A 35 1.35 -9.19 2.16
CA ILE A 35 0.64 -8.48 3.23
C ILE A 35 -0.30 -9.45 3.97
N ALA A 36 -0.98 -10.35 3.26
CA ALA A 36 -1.82 -11.38 3.88
C ALA A 36 -1.00 -12.33 4.77
N VAL A 37 0.13 -12.86 4.26
CA VAL A 37 1.02 -13.77 4.99
C VAL A 37 1.59 -13.11 6.25
N LEU A 38 1.90 -11.82 6.22
CA LEU A 38 2.32 -11.05 7.39
C LEU A 38 1.22 -10.89 8.45
N GLY A 39 0.00 -11.27 8.15
CA GLY A 39 -1.09 -11.43 9.13
C GLY A 39 -1.08 -12.76 9.88
N LEU A 40 -0.44 -13.81 9.34
CA LEU A 40 -0.45 -15.16 9.92
C LEU A 40 0.19 -15.29 11.31
N PRO A 41 1.31 -14.56 11.64
CA PRO A 41 1.90 -14.64 12.97
C PRO A 41 0.94 -14.23 14.10
N GLY A 42 -0.24 -13.74 13.74
CA GLY A 42 -1.27 -13.35 14.69
C GLY A 42 -1.14 -11.90 15.14
N THR A 43 -1.72 -11.63 16.28
CA THR A 43 -1.84 -10.28 16.86
C THR A 43 -1.19 -10.24 18.22
N LEU A 44 -0.41 -9.20 18.48
CA LEU A 44 -0.06 -8.83 19.85
C LEU A 44 -1.17 -7.90 20.33
N ASN A 45 -2.01 -8.41 21.22
CA ASN A 45 -3.11 -7.64 21.79
C ASN A 45 -2.61 -6.93 23.04
N VAL A 46 -2.49 -5.61 22.94
CA VAL A 46 -2.14 -4.74 24.07
C VAL A 46 -3.39 -3.93 24.39
N PHE A 47 -3.79 -3.93 25.68
CA PHE A 47 -4.97 -3.20 26.16
C PHE A 47 -6.33 -3.66 25.59
N GLY A 48 -6.65 -4.94 25.68
CA GLY A 48 -8.03 -5.43 25.57
C GLY A 48 -8.60 -5.53 24.14
N ASP A 49 -7.79 -5.99 23.19
CA ASP A 49 -8.23 -6.42 21.83
C ASP A 49 -8.89 -5.37 20.93
N VAL A 50 -8.80 -4.07 21.26
CA VAL A 50 -9.49 -3.03 20.47
C VAL A 50 -8.90 -2.87 19.07
N VAL A 51 -7.55 -2.84 18.96
CA VAL A 51 -6.84 -2.85 17.68
C VAL A 51 -5.60 -3.73 17.79
N PRO A 52 -5.49 -4.77 16.99
CA PRO A 52 -4.36 -5.69 17.05
C PRO A 52 -3.08 -5.10 16.45
N ILE A 53 -1.94 -5.30 17.11
CA ILE A 53 -0.63 -5.01 16.53
C ILE A 53 -0.26 -6.16 15.59
N THR A 54 -0.04 -5.86 14.31
CA THR A 54 0.24 -6.86 13.28
C THR A 54 1.49 -6.51 12.49
N LEU A 55 2.06 -7.50 11.80
CA LEU A 55 3.15 -7.26 10.84
C LEU A 55 2.63 -6.78 9.47
N GLN A 56 1.32 -6.70 9.25
CA GLN A 56 0.74 -6.34 7.95
C GLN A 56 1.12 -4.93 7.51
N THR A 57 1.26 -3.97 8.46
CA THR A 57 1.73 -2.61 8.15
C THR A 57 3.16 -2.58 7.60
N LEU A 58 4.04 -3.53 7.99
CA LEU A 58 5.34 -3.72 7.35
C LEU A 58 5.17 -4.05 5.86
N GLY A 59 4.24 -4.96 5.54
CA GLY A 59 3.94 -5.32 4.14
C GLY A 59 3.41 -4.13 3.32
N VAL A 60 2.59 -3.29 3.94
CA VAL A 60 2.08 -2.05 3.31
C VAL A 60 3.22 -1.07 3.01
N MET A 61 4.14 -0.86 3.98
CA MET A 61 5.33 -0.03 3.80
C MET A 61 6.25 -0.58 2.71
N LEU A 62 6.50 -1.91 2.69
CA LEU A 62 7.29 -2.58 1.67
C LEU A 62 6.66 -2.45 0.28
N ALA A 63 5.35 -2.64 0.17
CA ALA A 63 4.63 -2.44 -1.08
C ALA A 63 4.86 -1.03 -1.63
N GLY A 64 4.67 0.01 -0.81
CA GLY A 64 4.94 1.39 -1.19
C GLY A 64 6.39 1.61 -1.62
N ALA A 65 7.35 1.16 -0.80
CA ALA A 65 8.78 1.39 -1.02
C ALA A 65 9.34 0.66 -2.26
N ILE A 66 8.77 -0.48 -2.66
CA ILE A 66 9.28 -1.32 -3.75
C ILE A 66 8.45 -1.17 -5.03
N LEU A 67 7.12 -1.17 -4.93
CA LEU A 67 6.24 -1.14 -6.11
C LEU A 67 5.98 0.27 -6.64
N GLY A 68 6.15 1.29 -5.82
CA GLY A 68 5.78 2.66 -6.14
C GLY A 68 4.29 2.94 -5.94
N THR A 69 3.84 4.15 -6.33
CA THR A 69 2.56 4.74 -5.95
C THR A 69 1.34 3.88 -6.32
N TRP A 70 1.12 3.62 -7.61
CA TRP A 70 -0.14 3.03 -8.06
C TRP A 70 -0.21 1.51 -7.86
N ARG A 71 0.95 0.80 -8.00
CA ARG A 71 1.00 -0.66 -7.83
C ARG A 71 0.82 -1.06 -6.37
N SER A 72 1.40 -0.28 -5.45
CA SER A 72 1.20 -0.52 -4.01
C SER A 72 -0.23 -0.27 -3.59
N ALA A 73 -0.85 0.82 -4.07
CA ALA A 73 -2.27 1.07 -3.83
C ALA A 73 -3.13 -0.07 -4.39
N LEU A 74 -2.82 -0.56 -5.59
CA LEU A 74 -3.56 -1.68 -6.19
C LEU A 74 -3.35 -2.98 -5.41
N ALA A 75 -2.14 -3.27 -4.92
CA ALA A 75 -1.89 -4.46 -4.11
C ALA A 75 -2.70 -4.44 -2.80
N VAL A 76 -2.73 -3.28 -2.13
CA VAL A 76 -3.56 -3.10 -0.93
C VAL A 76 -5.04 -3.17 -1.27
N ALA A 77 -5.49 -2.56 -2.38
CA ALA A 77 -6.88 -2.63 -2.82
C ALA A 77 -7.33 -4.07 -3.09
N VAL A 78 -6.50 -4.86 -3.80
CA VAL A 78 -6.76 -6.29 -4.04
C VAL A 78 -6.92 -7.04 -2.73
N LEU A 79 -6.00 -6.84 -1.77
CA LEU A 79 -6.11 -7.45 -0.45
C LEU A 79 -7.43 -7.08 0.24
N LEU A 80 -7.76 -5.78 0.30
CA LEU A 80 -8.98 -5.31 0.97
C LEU A 80 -10.25 -5.82 0.30
N VAL A 81 -10.27 -5.95 -1.04
CA VAL A 81 -11.40 -6.56 -1.78
C VAL A 81 -11.55 -8.05 -1.40
N LEU A 82 -10.44 -8.79 -1.34
CA LEU A 82 -10.48 -10.20 -0.93
C LEU A 82 -10.94 -10.35 0.52
N VAL A 83 -10.48 -9.46 1.42
CA VAL A 83 -10.95 -9.39 2.81
C VAL A 83 -12.46 -9.10 2.85
N ALA A 84 -12.94 -8.12 2.08
CA ALA A 84 -14.36 -7.77 2.01
C ALA A 84 -15.22 -8.93 1.45
N ALA A 85 -14.66 -9.72 0.52
CA ALA A 85 -15.29 -10.92 -0.02
C ALA A 85 -15.37 -12.08 0.99
N GLY A 86 -14.82 -11.93 2.20
CA GLY A 86 -14.92 -12.90 3.27
C GLY A 86 -13.66 -13.72 3.53
N LEU A 87 -12.56 -13.52 2.77
CA LEU A 87 -11.33 -14.26 3.00
C LEU A 87 -10.68 -13.83 4.32
N PRO A 88 -10.24 -14.78 5.17
CA PRO A 88 -9.66 -14.50 6.49
C PRO A 88 -8.19 -14.08 6.40
N LEU A 89 -7.91 -13.00 5.66
CA LEU A 89 -6.55 -12.54 5.34
C LEU A 89 -5.98 -11.53 6.32
N LEU A 90 -6.79 -11.01 7.24
CA LEU A 90 -6.32 -10.14 8.30
C LEU A 90 -5.81 -10.94 9.49
N ALA A 91 -4.94 -10.31 10.26
CA ALA A 91 -4.37 -10.91 11.46
C ALA A 91 -5.47 -11.41 12.42
N GLY A 92 -5.25 -12.60 12.98
CA GLY A 92 -6.26 -13.32 13.76
C GLY A 92 -7.34 -13.99 12.91
N GLY A 93 -7.11 -14.21 11.60
CA GLY A 93 -8.07 -14.88 10.71
C GLY A 93 -9.31 -14.04 10.42
N ARG A 94 -9.25 -12.72 10.58
CA ARG A 94 -10.40 -11.84 10.36
C ARG A 94 -10.61 -11.54 8.88
N GLY A 95 -11.88 -11.45 8.48
CA GLY A 95 -12.33 -11.11 7.14
C GLY A 95 -13.81 -10.77 7.12
N GLY A 96 -14.33 -10.54 5.92
CA GLY A 96 -15.71 -10.12 5.69
C GLY A 96 -15.94 -8.63 5.86
N LEU A 97 -17.14 -8.18 5.49
CA LEU A 97 -17.51 -6.76 5.54
C LEU A 97 -17.52 -6.18 6.97
N GLY A 98 -17.73 -7.02 7.99
CA GLY A 98 -17.76 -6.59 9.38
C GLY A 98 -16.45 -5.94 9.86
N VAL A 99 -15.29 -6.27 9.29
CA VAL A 99 -14.01 -5.67 9.68
C VAL A 99 -13.93 -4.18 9.32
N PHE A 100 -14.73 -3.74 8.35
CA PHE A 100 -14.79 -2.34 7.92
C PHE A 100 -15.78 -1.50 8.75
N ALA A 101 -16.53 -2.13 9.66
CA ALA A 101 -17.37 -1.45 10.63
C ALA A 101 -16.76 -1.43 12.03
N GLY A 102 -15.64 -2.13 12.25
CA GLY A 102 -14.98 -2.23 13.55
C GLY A 102 -13.97 -1.10 13.83
N PRO A 103 -13.40 -1.08 15.05
CA PRO A 103 -12.45 -0.05 15.48
C PRO A 103 -11.18 0.05 14.59
N SER A 104 -10.80 -1.03 13.92
CA SER A 104 -9.63 -1.06 13.02
C SER A 104 -9.93 -0.59 11.59
N ALA A 105 -11.18 -0.30 11.25
CA ALA A 105 -11.61 0.02 9.88
C ALA A 105 -10.84 1.20 9.28
N GLY A 106 -10.66 2.27 10.04
CA GLY A 106 -9.92 3.44 9.57
C GLY A 106 -8.46 3.16 9.26
N PHE A 107 -7.81 2.30 10.03
CA PHE A 107 -6.43 1.86 9.76
C PHE A 107 -6.35 1.02 8.49
N LEU A 108 -7.30 0.11 8.25
CA LEU A 108 -7.37 -0.68 7.02
C LEU A 108 -7.57 0.20 5.79
N ILE A 109 -8.50 1.15 5.85
CA ILE A 109 -8.73 2.12 4.78
C ILE A 109 -7.48 2.98 4.58
N GLY A 110 -6.82 3.39 5.66
CA GLY A 110 -5.58 4.17 5.65
C GLY A 110 -4.39 3.45 5.01
N TRP A 111 -4.38 2.11 4.93
CA TRP A 111 -3.32 1.37 4.24
C TRP A 111 -3.21 1.74 2.76
N LEU A 112 -4.33 1.98 2.08
CA LEU A 112 -4.35 2.31 0.66
C LEU A 112 -3.66 3.65 0.36
N PRO A 113 -4.10 4.81 0.92
CA PRO A 113 -3.40 6.07 0.72
C PRO A 113 -2.01 6.07 1.37
N GLY A 114 -1.80 5.30 2.45
CA GLY A 114 -0.51 5.15 3.11
C GLY A 114 0.53 4.48 2.20
N ALA A 115 0.19 3.37 1.57
CA ALA A 115 1.05 2.71 0.58
C ALA A 115 1.33 3.61 -0.62
N ALA A 116 0.29 4.29 -1.12
CA ALA A 116 0.41 5.23 -2.25
C ALA A 116 1.37 6.38 -1.93
N LEU A 117 1.24 7.01 -0.75
CA LEU A 117 2.11 8.10 -0.33
C LEU A 117 3.56 7.64 -0.13
N THR A 118 3.76 6.47 0.51
CA THR A 118 5.09 5.88 0.63
C THR A 118 5.75 5.73 -0.74
N GLY A 119 5.04 5.13 -1.70
CA GLY A 119 5.51 4.95 -3.06
C GLY A 119 5.81 6.27 -3.78
N TRP A 120 4.96 7.26 -3.62
CA TRP A 120 5.09 8.56 -4.24
C TRP A 120 6.34 9.32 -3.75
N ILE A 121 6.62 9.30 -2.44
CA ILE A 121 7.82 9.93 -1.87
C ILE A 121 9.08 9.22 -2.39
N VAL A 122 9.06 7.88 -2.45
CA VAL A 122 10.17 7.07 -2.95
C VAL A 122 10.41 7.34 -4.44
N GLU A 123 9.37 7.33 -5.27
CA GLU A 123 9.47 7.59 -6.72
C GLU A 123 10.04 8.96 -7.04
N ARG A 124 9.75 9.98 -6.22
CA ARG A 124 10.34 11.32 -6.35
C ARG A 124 11.81 11.40 -5.99
N GLY A 125 12.37 10.35 -5.40
CA GLY A 125 13.80 10.25 -5.07
C GLY A 125 14.71 9.86 -6.24
N GLY A 126 14.15 9.65 -7.44
CA GLY A 126 14.90 9.26 -8.63
C GLY A 126 15.39 7.81 -8.58
N ARG A 127 16.53 7.52 -9.23
CA ARG A 127 17.06 6.16 -9.43
C ARG A 127 17.51 5.44 -8.16
N ALA A 128 17.96 6.18 -7.16
CA ALA A 128 18.44 5.62 -5.90
C ALA A 128 18.03 6.53 -4.73
N PRO A 129 16.78 6.46 -4.27
CA PRO A 129 16.35 7.25 -3.14
C PRO A 129 17.22 6.95 -1.91
N GLY A 130 17.72 8.01 -1.27
CA GLY A 130 18.55 7.87 -0.08
C GLY A 130 17.81 7.15 1.06
N THR A 131 18.56 6.54 1.98
CA THR A 131 18.01 5.80 3.13
C THR A 131 17.05 6.66 3.94
N MET A 132 17.41 7.91 4.21
CA MET A 132 16.58 8.85 4.99
C MET A 132 15.26 9.17 4.28
N ARG A 133 15.28 9.34 2.95
CA ARG A 133 14.03 9.53 2.20
C ARG A 133 13.12 8.32 2.26
N MET A 134 13.69 7.13 2.16
CA MET A 134 12.92 5.89 2.23
C MET A 134 12.31 5.69 3.62
N LEU A 135 13.10 5.94 4.67
CA LEU A 135 12.60 5.91 6.05
C LEU A 135 11.48 6.95 6.26
N ALA A 136 11.72 8.19 5.81
CA ALA A 136 10.70 9.24 5.88
C ALA A 136 9.43 8.88 5.11
N ALA A 137 9.55 8.23 3.94
CA ALA A 137 8.41 7.74 3.18
C ALA A 137 7.60 6.67 3.93
N CYS A 138 8.29 5.68 4.52
CA CYS A 138 7.65 4.63 5.33
C CYS A 138 6.96 5.23 6.57
N LEU A 139 7.58 6.19 7.24
CA LEU A 139 6.98 6.87 8.39
C LEU A 139 5.79 7.74 7.98
N ALA A 140 5.91 8.56 6.93
CA ALA A 140 4.83 9.44 6.50
C ALA A 140 3.61 8.65 6.00
N GLY A 141 3.82 7.64 5.15
CA GLY A 141 2.73 6.83 4.61
C GLY A 141 2.27 5.74 5.57
N GLY A 142 3.19 4.92 6.06
CA GLY A 142 2.86 3.73 6.87
C GLY A 142 2.47 4.04 8.31
N VAL A 143 2.88 5.19 8.85
CA VAL A 143 2.46 5.65 10.20
C VAL A 143 1.55 6.88 10.06
N GLY A 144 2.06 7.98 9.50
CA GLY A 144 1.35 9.26 9.50
C GLY A 144 -0.04 9.16 8.87
N VAL A 145 -0.14 8.71 7.61
CA VAL A 145 -1.44 8.60 6.90
C VAL A 145 -2.33 7.53 7.53
N VAL A 146 -1.75 6.39 7.90
CA VAL A 146 -2.51 5.28 8.50
C VAL A 146 -3.15 5.70 9.83
N TYR A 147 -2.42 6.44 10.67
CA TYR A 147 -2.95 6.95 11.95
C TYR A 147 -3.94 8.11 11.74
N LEU A 148 -3.67 8.97 10.74
CA LEU A 148 -4.59 10.06 10.39
C LEU A 148 -5.97 9.54 9.98
N CYS A 149 -6.02 8.41 9.28
CA CYS A 149 -7.28 7.74 8.93
C CYS A 149 -7.81 6.89 10.10
N GLY A 150 -6.92 6.19 10.82
CA GLY A 150 -7.26 5.21 11.82
C GLY A 150 -7.86 5.81 13.08
N ILE A 151 -7.18 6.80 13.67
CA ILE A 151 -7.55 7.38 14.95
C ILE A 151 -8.96 8.00 14.97
N PRO A 152 -9.34 8.82 13.97
CA PRO A 152 -10.70 9.38 13.94
C PRO A 152 -11.79 8.32 13.82
N VAL A 153 -11.59 7.33 12.94
CA VAL A 153 -12.58 6.26 12.77
C VAL A 153 -12.67 5.39 14.03
N GLN A 154 -11.54 5.07 14.65
CA GLN A 154 -11.51 4.32 15.90
C GLN A 154 -12.23 5.09 17.01
N ALA A 155 -11.98 6.40 17.15
CA ALA A 155 -12.64 7.25 18.12
C ALA A 155 -14.17 7.25 17.94
N LEU A 156 -14.63 7.38 16.70
CA LEU A 156 -16.06 7.33 16.36
C LEU A 156 -16.71 5.98 16.70
N VAL A 157 -16.04 4.87 16.35
CA VAL A 157 -16.59 3.53 16.57
C VAL A 157 -16.58 3.14 18.06
N THR A 158 -15.56 3.59 18.82
CA THR A 158 -15.44 3.25 20.25
C THR A 158 -16.12 4.24 21.18
N GLY A 159 -16.55 5.41 20.67
CA GLY A 159 -17.10 6.50 21.51
C GLY A 159 -16.06 7.20 22.39
N LEU A 160 -14.76 6.95 22.18
CA LEU A 160 -13.69 7.59 22.92
C LEU A 160 -13.36 8.97 22.36
N SER A 161 -12.83 9.86 23.18
CA SER A 161 -12.30 11.14 22.71
C SER A 161 -11.08 10.92 21.81
N LEU A 162 -10.85 11.81 20.82
CA LEU A 162 -9.69 11.74 19.93
C LEU A 162 -8.37 11.68 20.70
N GLY A 163 -8.23 12.45 21.78
CA GLY A 163 -7.01 12.46 22.58
C GLY A 163 -6.73 11.12 23.27
N LYS A 164 -7.77 10.48 23.84
CA LYS A 164 -7.64 9.14 24.44
C LYS A 164 -7.30 8.10 23.36
N THR A 165 -7.97 8.15 22.22
CA THR A 165 -7.72 7.22 21.11
C THR A 165 -6.30 7.39 20.55
N ALA A 166 -5.81 8.62 20.41
CA ALA A 166 -4.45 8.90 19.98
C ALA A 166 -3.41 8.36 20.98
N LEU A 167 -3.66 8.53 22.28
CA LEU A 167 -2.77 8.01 23.34
C LEU A 167 -2.72 6.47 23.30
N LEU A 168 -3.87 5.81 23.17
CA LEU A 168 -3.93 4.35 23.01
C LEU A 168 -3.21 3.90 21.75
N SER A 169 -3.39 4.61 20.62
CA SER A 169 -2.72 4.28 19.38
C SER A 169 -1.20 4.51 19.43
N ALA A 170 -0.72 5.41 20.31
CA ALA A 170 0.71 5.65 20.50
C ALA A 170 1.46 4.41 20.99
N THR A 171 0.78 3.44 21.61
CA THR A 171 1.37 2.16 22.02
C THR A 171 1.86 1.32 20.83
N PHE A 172 1.34 1.57 19.61
CA PHE A 172 1.78 0.89 18.40
C PHE A 172 3.04 1.50 17.80
N LEU A 173 3.36 2.76 18.11
CA LEU A 173 4.47 3.51 17.53
C LEU A 173 5.83 2.81 17.64
N PRO A 174 6.25 2.24 18.78
CA PRO A 174 7.55 1.57 18.85
C PRO A 174 7.66 0.42 17.83
N GLY A 175 6.60 -0.40 17.73
CA GLY A 175 6.53 -1.48 16.73
C GLY A 175 6.54 -0.96 15.30
N ASP A 176 5.83 0.12 15.01
CA ASP A 176 5.74 0.69 13.67
C ASP A 176 7.04 1.39 13.26
N LEU A 177 7.77 1.99 14.20
CA LEU A 177 9.12 2.52 13.95
C LEU A 177 10.10 1.41 13.55
N ILE A 178 10.08 0.28 14.27
CA ILE A 178 10.90 -0.90 13.92
C ILE A 178 10.53 -1.39 12.52
N LYS A 179 9.24 -1.50 12.21
CA LYS A 179 8.77 -1.91 10.87
C LYS A 179 9.21 -0.94 9.77
N ALA A 180 9.18 0.37 10.02
CA ALA A 180 9.65 1.38 9.07
C ALA A 180 11.15 1.24 8.78
N VAL A 181 11.96 0.96 9.81
CA VAL A 181 13.40 0.67 9.65
C VAL A 181 13.58 -0.62 8.86
N LEU A 182 12.90 -1.70 9.21
CA LEU A 182 12.97 -2.98 8.50
C LEU A 182 12.54 -2.84 7.04
N ALA A 183 11.42 -2.14 6.77
CA ALA A 183 10.97 -1.86 5.40
C ALA A 183 12.03 -1.09 4.62
N THR A 184 12.67 -0.10 5.25
CA THR A 184 13.75 0.68 4.63
C THR A 184 14.95 -0.19 4.29
N VAL A 185 15.40 -1.03 5.21
CA VAL A 185 16.56 -1.92 4.99
C VAL A 185 16.28 -2.92 3.86
N VAL A 186 15.13 -3.60 3.91
CA VAL A 186 14.72 -4.56 2.89
C VAL A 186 14.56 -3.90 1.51
N ALA A 187 13.86 -2.78 1.44
CA ALA A 187 13.67 -2.08 0.18
C ALA A 187 15.00 -1.57 -0.41
N ARG A 188 15.91 -1.09 0.42
CA ARG A 188 17.27 -0.71 0.00
C ARG A 188 18.08 -1.90 -0.50
N GLY A 189 17.99 -3.05 0.18
CA GLY A 189 18.59 -4.29 -0.28
C GLY A 189 18.07 -4.71 -1.65
N THR A 190 16.75 -4.69 -1.83
CA THR A 190 16.10 -4.97 -3.12
C THR A 190 16.55 -4.01 -4.22
N GLN A 191 16.67 -2.72 -3.92
CA GLN A 191 17.14 -1.72 -4.89
C GLN A 191 18.58 -1.95 -5.32
N ARG A 192 19.45 -2.40 -4.40
CA ARG A 192 20.85 -2.70 -4.72
C ARG A 192 21.00 -3.98 -5.54
N ALA A 193 20.22 -5.03 -5.17
CA ALA A 193 20.26 -6.32 -5.86
C ALA A 193 19.59 -6.27 -7.25
N TYR A 194 18.50 -5.49 -7.38
CA TYR A 194 17.70 -5.39 -8.61
C TYR A 194 17.34 -3.93 -8.90
N PRO A 195 18.28 -3.13 -9.44
CA PRO A 195 18.05 -1.70 -9.73
C PRO A 195 16.86 -1.45 -10.67
N ASP A 196 16.58 -2.41 -11.55
CA ASP A 196 15.50 -2.35 -12.55
C ASP A 196 14.12 -2.69 -12.00
N ALA A 197 14.02 -3.22 -10.78
CA ALA A 197 12.74 -3.52 -10.14
C ALA A 197 11.98 -2.26 -9.72
N ILE A 198 12.65 -1.10 -9.69
CA ILE A 198 12.08 0.14 -9.18
C ILE A 198 11.37 0.90 -10.31
N PRO A 199 10.11 1.33 -10.10
CA PRO A 199 9.28 1.96 -11.13
C PRO A 199 9.89 3.21 -11.79
N ALA A 200 10.68 3.99 -11.07
CA ALA A 200 11.34 5.20 -11.57
C ALA A 200 12.33 4.90 -12.71
N VAL A 201 13.13 3.84 -12.55
CA VAL A 201 14.12 3.42 -13.56
C VAL A 201 13.43 2.95 -14.85
N HIS A 202 12.30 2.26 -14.72
CA HIS A 202 11.53 1.77 -15.86
C HIS A 202 10.94 2.91 -16.70
N ARG A 203 10.41 3.97 -16.04
CA ARG A 203 9.87 5.16 -16.74
C ARG A 203 10.94 5.94 -17.50
N GLU A 204 12.15 6.06 -16.97
CA GLU A 204 13.26 6.74 -17.66
C GLU A 204 13.76 5.96 -18.88
N ARG A 205 13.80 4.62 -18.80
CA ARG A 205 14.15 3.76 -19.96
C ARG A 205 13.13 3.92 -21.11
N LEU A 206 11.84 3.96 -20.78
CA LEU A 206 10.79 4.19 -21.80
C LEU A 206 10.90 5.58 -22.43
N ARG A 207 11.32 6.60 -21.66
CA ARG A 207 11.56 7.97 -22.19
C ARG A 207 12.85 8.07 -23.00
N ALA A 208 13.88 7.31 -22.64
CA ALA A 208 15.17 7.30 -23.35
C ALA A 208 15.15 6.45 -24.63
N GLY A 209 14.35 5.39 -24.68
CA GLY A 209 14.20 4.52 -25.85
C GLY A 209 13.22 5.03 -26.91
N GLY A 210 12.50 6.11 -26.66
CA GLY A 210 11.57 6.74 -27.59
C GLY A 210 12.13 7.97 -28.34
N ARG A 211 13.46 8.14 -28.36
CA ARG A 211 14.15 9.17 -29.15
C ARG A 211 14.93 8.54 -30.29
#